data_80805cdeb3bb6630bd1b04015794babb
#
_entry.id   80805cdeb3bb6630bd1b04015794babb
#
_cell.length_a   1.000
_cell.length_b   1.000
_cell.length_c   1.000
_cell.angle_alpha   90.00
_cell.angle_beta   90.00
_cell.angle_gamma   90.00
#
_symmetry.space_group_name_H-M   'P 1'
#
loop_
_entity.id
_entity.type
_entity.pdbx_description
1 polymer ?
#
loop_
_entity_poly.entity_id
_entity_poly.type
_entity_poly.pdbx_seq_one_letter_code
_entity_poly.pdbx_strand_id
1 'polypeptide(L)'
;IAGGGDLLDKVKATAPANVSVVGWAKAEDVFGASDIILSTSENEGMPVALIEAQLAGKPVVATDVGSVSEVVLNHETGIVTNKNAGSIALALETLLLDKQKRTEMGTLATSRANALFSVDRMINAHIALYKSIVK
;
A
#
# COMPACT_ATOMS: atom_id res chain seq x y z
N ILE A 1 -6.35 2.31 -12.24
CA ILE A 1 -5.31 1.27 -12.06
C ILE A 1 -4.02 1.80 -12.67
N ALA A 2 -2.96 1.91 -11.87
CA ALA A 2 -1.62 2.27 -12.33
C ALA A 2 -0.72 1.03 -12.29
N GLY A 3 0.20 0.94 -13.25
CA GLY A 3 1.14 -0.16 -13.42
C GLY A 3 1.07 -0.81 -14.81
N GLY A 4 1.94 -1.77 -15.04
CA GLY A 4 2.05 -2.49 -16.31
C GLY A 4 2.41 -3.96 -16.09
N GLY A 5 2.56 -4.68 -17.17
CA GLY A 5 2.89 -6.11 -17.18
C GLY A 5 2.06 -6.86 -18.21
N ASP A 6 2.24 -8.16 -18.27
CA ASP A 6 1.65 -9.03 -19.30
C ASP A 6 0.10 -9.01 -19.34
N LEU A 7 -0.53 -8.62 -18.24
CA LEU A 7 -1.99 -8.55 -18.13
C LEU A 7 -2.57 -7.18 -18.48
N LEU A 8 -1.77 -6.18 -18.79
CA LEU A 8 -2.23 -4.79 -18.98
C LEU A 8 -3.34 -4.69 -20.04
N ASP A 9 -3.14 -5.31 -21.20
CA ASP A 9 -4.12 -5.24 -22.29
C ASP A 9 -5.42 -5.99 -21.93
N LYS A 10 -5.32 -7.10 -21.23
CA LYS A 10 -6.49 -7.81 -20.72
C LYS A 10 -7.26 -6.96 -19.72
N VAL A 11 -6.58 -6.32 -18.79
CA VAL A 11 -7.20 -5.44 -17.78
C VAL A 11 -7.87 -4.25 -18.46
N LYS A 12 -7.21 -3.61 -19.43
CA LYS A 12 -7.83 -2.53 -20.23
C LYS A 12 -9.09 -2.96 -20.96
N ALA A 13 -9.08 -4.15 -21.56
CA ALA A 13 -10.22 -4.66 -22.34
C ALA A 13 -11.41 -5.06 -21.47
N THR A 14 -11.21 -5.39 -20.20
CA THR A 14 -12.24 -5.88 -19.28
C THR A 14 -12.62 -4.86 -18.21
N ALA A 15 -11.93 -3.74 -18.12
CA ALA A 15 -12.19 -2.71 -17.12
C ALA A 15 -13.58 -2.09 -17.34
N PRO A 16 -14.43 -1.99 -16.31
CA PRO A 16 -15.71 -1.29 -16.41
C PRO A 16 -15.50 0.22 -16.60
N ALA A 17 -16.53 0.92 -17.05
CA ALA A 17 -16.46 2.33 -17.46
C ALA A 17 -16.00 3.29 -16.36
N ASN A 18 -16.18 2.92 -15.09
CA ASN A 18 -15.73 3.69 -13.92
C ASN A 18 -14.29 3.36 -13.47
N VAL A 19 -13.57 2.53 -14.21
CA VAL A 19 -12.18 2.16 -13.92
C VAL A 19 -11.26 2.68 -15.03
N SER A 20 -10.37 3.59 -14.67
CA SER A 20 -9.33 4.09 -15.56
C SER A 20 -8.05 3.25 -15.42
N VAL A 21 -7.53 2.74 -16.52
CA VAL A 21 -6.27 1.98 -16.56
C VAL A 21 -5.21 2.85 -17.24
N VAL A 22 -4.37 3.48 -16.43
CA VAL A 22 -3.43 4.53 -16.89
C VAL A 22 -2.04 3.97 -17.31
N GLY A 23 -1.78 2.68 -17.05
CA GLY A 23 -0.47 2.11 -17.29
C GLY A 23 0.58 2.60 -16.31
N TRP A 24 1.83 2.72 -16.76
CA TRP A 24 2.91 3.25 -15.92
C TRP A 24 2.68 4.73 -15.64
N ALA A 25 2.71 5.09 -14.37
CA ALA A 25 2.56 6.46 -13.89
C ALA A 25 3.54 6.71 -12.73
N LYS A 26 3.85 7.96 -12.45
CA LYS A 26 4.67 8.33 -11.31
C LYS A 26 3.89 8.05 -10.03
N ALA A 27 4.54 7.43 -9.06
CA ALA A 27 3.92 7.08 -7.76
C ALA A 27 3.32 8.30 -7.07
N GLU A 28 4.01 9.43 -7.09
CA GLU A 28 3.58 10.70 -6.50
C GLU A 28 2.23 11.17 -7.09
N ASP A 29 2.06 11.06 -8.40
CA ASP A 29 0.83 11.47 -9.09
C ASP A 29 -0.33 10.53 -8.71
N VAL A 30 -0.05 9.21 -8.65
CA VAL A 30 -1.04 8.20 -8.26
C VAL A 30 -1.49 8.41 -6.82
N PHE A 31 -0.55 8.54 -5.90
CA PHE A 31 -0.88 8.73 -4.48
C PHE A 31 -1.54 10.09 -4.25
N GLY A 32 -1.07 11.15 -4.93
CA GLY A 32 -1.67 12.49 -4.84
C GLY A 32 -3.15 12.51 -5.26
N ALA A 33 -3.49 11.78 -6.32
CA ALA A 33 -4.85 11.70 -6.85
C ALA A 33 -5.77 10.71 -6.14
N SER A 34 -5.26 9.92 -5.17
CA SER A 34 -6.02 8.84 -4.53
C SER A 34 -6.47 9.23 -3.13
N ASP A 35 -7.64 8.73 -2.71
CA ASP A 35 -8.13 8.76 -1.32
C ASP A 35 -7.77 7.49 -0.55
N ILE A 36 -7.68 6.35 -1.25
CA ILE A 36 -7.38 5.03 -0.70
C ILE A 36 -6.47 4.32 -1.70
N ILE A 37 -5.45 3.62 -1.22
CA ILE A 37 -4.61 2.78 -2.06
C ILE A 37 -5.02 1.33 -1.87
N LEU A 38 -5.27 0.63 -2.98
CA LEU A 38 -5.63 -0.78 -3.01
C LEU A 38 -4.50 -1.62 -3.60
N SER A 39 -4.12 -2.68 -2.89
CA SER A 39 -3.29 -3.77 -3.41
C SER A 39 -4.03 -5.09 -3.30
N THR A 40 -4.17 -5.79 -4.43
CA THR A 40 -4.81 -7.12 -4.51
C THR A 40 -3.80 -8.20 -4.87
N SER A 41 -2.56 -8.04 -4.47
CA SER A 41 -1.48 -8.95 -4.79
C SER A 41 -1.73 -10.37 -4.26
N GLU A 42 -1.28 -11.35 -5.01
CA GLU A 42 -1.29 -12.77 -4.61
C GLU A 42 -0.09 -13.12 -3.74
N ASN A 43 1.02 -12.40 -3.91
CA ASN A 43 2.26 -12.60 -3.19
C ASN A 43 3.04 -11.28 -3.13
N GLU A 44 3.62 -10.99 -1.97
CA GLU A 44 4.46 -9.81 -1.74
C GLU A 44 5.70 -10.20 -0.90
N GLY A 45 6.82 -9.56 -1.20
CA GLY A 45 7.93 -9.47 -0.25
C GLY A 45 7.67 -8.33 0.73
N MET A 46 8.52 -7.30 0.71
CA MET A 46 8.25 -6.03 1.38
C MET A 46 7.57 -5.09 0.38
N PRO A 47 6.26 -4.81 0.48
CA PRO A 47 5.52 -4.06 -0.52
C PRO A 47 5.84 -2.56 -0.48
N VAL A 48 6.84 -2.13 -1.24
CA VAL A 48 7.32 -0.73 -1.27
C VAL A 48 6.19 0.25 -1.62
N ALA A 49 5.32 -0.11 -2.56
CA ALA A 49 4.18 0.74 -2.94
C ALA A 49 3.24 1.04 -1.76
N LEU A 50 3.07 0.11 -0.81
CA LEU A 50 2.26 0.33 0.39
C LEU A 50 2.99 1.21 1.42
N ILE A 51 4.32 1.13 1.49
CA ILE A 51 5.13 2.03 2.32
C ILE A 51 5.01 3.47 1.77
N GLU A 52 5.19 3.63 0.47
CA GLU A 52 5.07 4.94 -0.20
C GLU A 52 3.67 5.54 -0.07
N ALA A 53 2.63 4.71 -0.20
CA ALA A 53 1.24 5.12 0.03
C ALA A 53 1.03 5.66 1.46
N GLN A 54 1.57 4.97 2.47
CA GLN A 54 1.50 5.39 3.86
C GLN A 54 2.32 6.67 4.11
N LEU A 55 3.50 6.82 3.51
CA LEU A 55 4.28 8.08 3.55
C LEU A 55 3.51 9.24 2.93
N ALA A 56 2.73 8.99 1.89
CA ALA A 56 1.83 9.97 1.27
C ALA A 56 0.54 10.22 2.06
N GLY A 57 0.38 9.64 3.25
CA GLY A 57 -0.79 9.84 4.11
C GLY A 57 -2.05 9.14 3.62
N LYS A 58 -1.90 8.10 2.81
CA LYS A 58 -3.04 7.36 2.27
C LYS A 58 -3.29 6.08 3.06
N PRO A 59 -4.54 5.87 3.52
CA PRO A 59 -4.93 4.57 4.07
C PRO A 59 -4.87 3.51 2.97
N VAL A 60 -4.50 2.30 3.37
CA VAL A 60 -4.31 1.19 2.46
C VAL A 60 -5.38 0.12 2.68
N VAL A 61 -5.90 -0.46 1.61
CA VAL A 61 -6.59 -1.75 1.62
C VAL A 61 -5.69 -2.75 0.91
N ALA A 62 -5.33 -3.85 1.56
CA ALA A 62 -4.43 -4.83 0.97
C ALA A 62 -4.83 -6.27 1.33
N THR A 63 -4.54 -7.20 0.44
CA THR A 63 -4.66 -8.63 0.72
C THR A 63 -3.58 -9.08 1.71
N ASP A 64 -3.94 -10.00 2.61
CA ASP A 64 -3.01 -10.57 3.61
C ASP A 64 -2.08 -11.59 2.93
N VAL A 65 -0.95 -11.11 2.46
CA VAL A 65 0.07 -11.91 1.76
C VAL A 65 1.48 -11.43 2.11
N GLY A 66 2.42 -12.36 2.22
CA GLY A 66 3.82 -12.06 2.51
C GLY A 66 3.99 -11.15 3.73
N SER A 67 4.76 -10.08 3.60
CA SER A 67 5.02 -9.11 4.68
C SER A 67 4.07 -7.91 4.69
N VAL A 68 2.88 -7.99 4.09
CA VAL A 68 1.90 -6.89 4.11
C VAL A 68 1.55 -6.47 5.55
N SER A 69 1.34 -7.42 6.46
CA SER A 69 1.03 -7.17 7.87
C SER A 69 2.18 -6.53 8.68
N GLU A 70 3.41 -6.59 8.18
CA GLU A 70 4.54 -5.86 8.75
C GLU A 70 4.50 -4.37 8.37
N VAL A 71 4.00 -4.08 7.17
CA VAL A 71 3.87 -2.72 6.63
C VAL A 71 2.59 -2.06 7.08
N VAL A 72 1.44 -2.74 6.93
CA VAL A 72 0.10 -2.21 7.22
C VAL A 72 -0.38 -2.74 8.57
N LEU A 73 -0.55 -1.85 9.53
CA LEU A 73 -1.16 -2.21 10.81
C LEU A 73 -2.68 -2.22 10.66
N ASN A 74 -3.25 -3.42 10.73
CA ASN A 74 -4.66 -3.65 10.41
C ASN A 74 -5.59 -2.83 11.31
N HIS A 75 -6.55 -2.14 10.71
CA HIS A 75 -7.50 -1.20 11.31
C HIS A 75 -6.89 0.08 11.93
N GLU A 76 -5.56 0.28 11.83
CA GLU A 76 -4.89 1.49 12.31
C GLU A 76 -4.29 2.31 11.16
N THR A 77 -3.48 1.70 10.27
CA THR A 77 -2.89 2.38 9.12
C THR A 77 -3.49 1.96 7.78
N GLY A 78 -4.43 1.02 7.82
CA GLY A 78 -5.13 0.48 6.67
C GLY A 78 -6.00 -0.71 7.07
N ILE A 79 -6.53 -1.43 6.09
CA ILE A 79 -7.30 -2.66 6.30
C ILE A 79 -6.63 -3.79 5.53
N VAL A 80 -6.21 -4.82 6.26
CA VAL A 80 -5.68 -6.06 5.69
C VAL A 80 -6.82 -7.07 5.61
N THR A 81 -7.02 -7.70 4.46
CA THR A 81 -8.20 -8.50 4.15
C THR A 81 -7.85 -9.80 3.44
N ASN A 82 -8.77 -10.75 3.46
CA ASN A 82 -8.66 -11.98 2.70
C ASN A 82 -8.62 -11.72 1.18
N LYS A 83 -8.02 -12.65 0.41
CA LYS A 83 -7.87 -12.59 -1.05
C LYS A 83 -9.17 -12.89 -1.83
N ASN A 84 -10.29 -12.35 -1.40
CA ASN A 84 -11.56 -12.50 -2.12
C ASN A 84 -12.23 -11.15 -2.35
N ALA A 85 -12.93 -11.03 -3.46
CA ALA A 85 -13.54 -9.78 -3.89
C ALA A 85 -14.53 -9.20 -2.86
N GLY A 86 -15.27 -10.04 -2.14
CA GLY A 86 -16.25 -9.59 -1.13
C GLY A 86 -15.58 -8.90 0.05
N SER A 87 -14.51 -9.51 0.60
CA SER A 87 -13.76 -8.92 1.71
C SER A 87 -13.08 -7.61 1.31
N ILE A 88 -12.52 -7.55 0.09
CA ILE A 88 -11.89 -6.35 -0.46
C ILE A 88 -12.94 -5.25 -0.63
N ALA A 89 -14.11 -5.57 -1.20
CA ALA A 89 -15.18 -4.61 -1.39
C ALA A 89 -15.68 -4.03 -0.06
N LEU A 90 -15.89 -4.86 0.96
CA LEU A 90 -16.29 -4.41 2.29
C LEU A 90 -15.25 -3.49 2.94
N ALA A 91 -13.97 -3.82 2.81
CA ALA A 91 -12.89 -2.98 3.32
C ALA A 91 -12.84 -1.61 2.63
N LEU A 92 -13.00 -1.59 1.29
CA LEU A 92 -13.09 -0.35 0.53
C LEU A 92 -14.33 0.47 0.93
N GLU A 93 -15.50 -0.16 1.02
CA GLU A 93 -16.75 0.50 1.41
C GLU A 93 -16.61 1.16 2.79
N THR A 94 -16.01 0.46 3.76
CA THR A 94 -15.74 0.98 5.10
C THR A 94 -14.96 2.29 5.06
N LEU A 95 -13.96 2.38 4.19
CA LEU A 95 -13.15 3.60 4.07
C LEU A 95 -13.79 4.65 3.16
N LEU A 96 -14.54 4.26 2.13
CA LEU A 96 -15.21 5.20 1.23
C LEU A 96 -16.30 6.00 1.96
N LEU A 97 -17.04 5.36 2.84
CA LEU A 97 -18.14 5.97 3.58
C LEU A 97 -17.70 6.81 4.79
N ASP A 98 -16.47 6.63 5.27
CA ASP A 98 -15.96 7.30 6.47
C ASP A 98 -14.71 8.14 6.17
N LYS A 99 -14.92 9.41 5.83
CA LYS A 99 -13.82 10.36 5.56
C LYS A 99 -12.95 10.60 6.79
N GLN A 100 -13.54 10.67 7.98
CA GLN A 100 -12.78 10.90 9.21
C GLN A 100 -11.82 9.73 9.46
N LYS A 101 -12.30 8.51 9.36
CA LYS A 101 -11.49 7.30 9.49
C LYS A 101 -10.34 7.26 8.48
N ARG A 102 -10.59 7.65 7.21
CA ARG A 102 -9.50 7.75 6.21
C ARG A 102 -8.42 8.74 6.65
N THR A 103 -8.81 9.88 7.17
CA THR A 103 -7.87 10.92 7.62
C THR A 103 -7.05 10.45 8.82
N GLU A 104 -7.70 9.85 9.81
CA GLU A 104 -7.05 9.30 11.00
C GLU A 104 -6.06 8.20 10.64
N MET A 105 -6.48 7.22 9.82
CA MET A 105 -5.61 6.15 9.33
C MET A 105 -4.43 6.70 8.53
N GLY A 106 -4.65 7.66 7.64
CA GLY A 106 -3.60 8.28 6.85
C GLY A 106 -2.56 8.99 7.71
N THR A 107 -2.99 9.69 8.76
CA THR A 107 -2.10 10.34 9.72
C THR A 107 -1.24 9.34 10.49
N LEU A 108 -1.86 8.27 11.01
CA LEU A 108 -1.16 7.19 11.69
C LEU A 108 -0.20 6.46 10.73
N ALA A 109 -0.63 6.22 9.49
CA ALA A 109 0.17 5.59 8.45
C ALA A 109 1.46 6.38 8.18
N THR A 110 1.35 7.71 7.99
CA THR A 110 2.51 8.58 7.76
C THR A 110 3.47 8.56 8.94
N SER A 111 2.96 8.70 10.15
CA SER A 111 3.79 8.68 11.37
C SER A 111 4.56 7.36 11.50
N ARG A 112 3.86 6.23 11.34
CA ARG A 112 4.47 4.90 11.42
C ARG A 112 5.48 4.66 10.30
N ALA A 113 5.15 5.01 9.07
CA ALA A 113 6.03 4.78 7.93
C ALA A 113 7.33 5.59 8.05
N ASN A 114 7.27 6.85 8.48
CA ASN A 114 8.46 7.65 8.75
C ASN A 114 9.33 7.04 9.87
N ALA A 115 8.71 6.51 10.91
CA ALA A 115 9.45 5.92 12.03
C ALA A 115 10.13 4.58 11.68
N LEU A 116 9.51 3.76 10.80
CA LEU A 116 9.96 2.39 10.58
C LEU A 116 10.68 2.16 9.25
N PHE A 117 10.33 2.91 8.21
CA PHE A 117 10.77 2.64 6.83
C PHE A 117 11.61 3.76 6.20
N SER A 118 12.22 4.62 7.03
CA SER A 118 13.13 5.63 6.52
C SER A 118 14.44 5.02 5.99
N VAL A 119 15.00 5.65 4.97
CA VAL A 119 16.30 5.25 4.37
C VAL A 119 17.39 5.24 5.44
N ASP A 120 17.44 6.25 6.31
CA ASP A 120 18.43 6.34 7.39
C ASP A 120 18.33 5.16 8.35
N ARG A 121 17.12 4.75 8.72
CA ARG A 121 16.91 3.58 9.57
C ARG A 121 17.42 2.31 8.89
N MET A 122 17.14 2.13 7.63
CA MET A 122 17.61 0.99 6.83
C MET A 122 19.15 0.95 6.80
N ILE A 123 19.77 2.07 6.44
CA ILE A 123 21.24 2.20 6.38
C ILE A 123 21.87 1.90 7.76
N ASN A 124 21.37 2.50 8.81
CA ASN A 124 21.90 2.31 10.16
C ASN A 124 21.76 0.87 10.64
N ALA A 125 20.64 0.18 10.32
CA ALA A 125 20.46 -1.22 10.65
C ALA A 125 21.47 -2.12 9.90
N HIS A 126 21.72 -1.86 8.61
CA HIS A 126 22.73 -2.60 7.84
C HIS A 126 24.15 -2.37 8.38
N ILE A 127 24.51 -1.11 8.70
CA ILE A 127 25.80 -0.78 9.30
C ILE A 127 25.99 -1.52 10.63
N ALA A 128 24.96 -1.52 11.48
CA ALA A 128 25.02 -2.23 12.78
C ALA A 128 25.19 -3.75 12.57
N LEU A 129 24.47 -4.33 11.65
CA LEU A 129 24.58 -5.75 11.30
C LEU A 129 25.99 -6.07 10.81
N TYR A 130 26.52 -5.33 9.85
CA TYR A 130 27.87 -5.58 9.32
C TYR A 130 28.95 -5.45 10.40
N LYS A 131 28.87 -4.42 11.26
CA LYS A 131 29.80 -4.27 12.40
C LYS A 131 29.72 -5.42 13.39
N SER A 132 28.58 -6.07 13.52
CA SER A 132 28.44 -7.22 14.44
C SER A 132 29.07 -8.51 13.88
N ILE A 133 29.24 -8.61 12.57
CA ILE A 133 29.75 -9.80 11.88
C ILE A 133 31.27 -9.70 11.63
N VAL A 134 31.77 -8.50 11.35
CA VAL A 134 33.22 -8.25 11.14
C VAL A 134 33.87 -8.09 12.50
N LYS A 135 34.66 -9.10 12.87
CA LYS A 135 35.53 -9.07 14.07
C LYS A 135 36.86 -8.42 13.73
#